data_bc526bed6db3f07a68ae01f3031ebdf5
#
_entry.id   bc526bed6db3f07a68ae01f3031ebdf5
#
_cell.length_a   1.000
_cell.length_b   1.000
_cell.length_c   1.000
_cell.angle_alpha   90.00
_cell.angle_beta   90.00
_cell.angle_gamma   90.00
#
_symmetry.space_group_name_H-M   'P 1'
#
loop_
_entity.id
_entity.type
_entity.pdbx_description
1 polymer ?
#
loop_
_entity_poly.entity_id
_entity_poly.type
_entity_poly.pdbx_seq_one_letter_code
_entity_poly.pdbx_strand_id
1 'polypeptide(L)'
;QQKARRLPSDMKNWPAYIDLQNKIDNFVDTMPILDALSNPAVQPCHWKQIIELTGCELDIDKDVFRLGHVFDAGLLDHKDDVHDICNAAQQEAKILAKLKEIEADWQTTEFTFAPFKDMKDVLLKGAETNEIVTQIEDSVVVLSSLNSNRFVGRFKKDVELWMKKLTTSSSVISE
;
A
#
# COMPACT_ATOMS: atom_id res chain seq x y z
N GLN A 1 6.51 16.24 28.90
CA GLN A 1 7.92 15.86 29.04
C GLN A 1 8.78 17.00 29.64
N GLN A 2 8.83 18.21 29.04
CA GLN A 2 9.66 19.32 29.53
C GLN A 2 9.33 19.75 30.98
N LYS A 3 8.06 19.78 31.36
CA LYS A 3 7.65 20.13 32.74
C LYS A 3 8.10 19.09 33.76
N ALA A 4 8.02 17.80 33.44
CA ALA A 4 8.50 16.73 34.30
C ALA A 4 10.02 16.80 34.53
N ARG A 5 10.79 17.09 33.47
CA ARG A 5 12.26 17.23 33.57
C ARG A 5 12.71 18.40 34.45
N ARG A 6 11.86 19.41 34.66
CA ARG A 6 12.16 20.62 35.45
C ARG A 6 11.88 20.44 36.96
N LEU A 7 11.38 19.27 37.38
CA LEU A 7 11.17 19.01 38.81
C LEU A 7 12.51 18.89 39.56
N PRO A 8 12.51 19.27 40.85
CA PRO A 8 13.70 19.16 41.71
C PRO A 8 14.25 17.73 41.78
N SER A 9 15.56 17.61 41.94
CA SER A 9 16.28 16.32 41.94
C SER A 9 15.75 15.34 42.99
N ASP A 10 15.34 15.85 44.14
CA ASP A 10 14.83 15.05 45.26
C ASP A 10 13.50 14.37 44.93
N MET A 11 12.68 14.97 44.07
CA MET A 11 11.42 14.40 43.61
C MET A 11 11.58 13.35 42.52
N LYS A 12 12.73 13.33 41.82
CA LYS A 12 12.98 12.38 40.73
C LYS A 12 13.11 10.93 41.20
N ASN A 13 13.41 10.72 42.48
CA ASN A 13 13.50 9.39 43.09
C ASN A 13 12.15 8.89 43.65
N TRP A 14 11.10 9.71 43.59
CA TRP A 14 9.80 9.29 44.06
C TRP A 14 9.16 8.28 43.13
N PRO A 15 8.51 7.20 43.67
CA PRO A 15 7.83 6.21 42.83
C PRO A 15 6.82 6.84 41.85
N ALA A 16 6.10 7.87 42.29
CA ALA A 16 5.13 8.61 41.47
C ALA A 16 5.79 9.35 40.29
N TYR A 17 7.01 9.86 40.46
CA TYR A 17 7.74 10.50 39.37
C TYR A 17 8.25 9.45 38.36
N ILE A 18 8.77 8.33 38.84
CA ILE A 18 9.24 7.21 38.02
C ILE A 18 8.08 6.65 37.19
N ASP A 19 6.92 6.44 37.80
CA ASP A 19 5.72 5.99 37.10
C ASP A 19 5.27 6.99 36.03
N LEU A 20 5.24 8.28 36.37
CA LEU A 20 4.92 9.35 35.41
C LEU A 20 5.91 9.38 34.25
N GLN A 21 7.22 9.25 34.55
CA GLN A 21 8.26 9.25 33.50
C GLN A 21 8.08 8.05 32.57
N ASN A 22 7.87 6.86 33.10
CA ASN A 22 7.63 5.64 32.32
C ASN A 22 6.38 5.79 31.43
N LYS A 23 5.29 6.35 31.96
CA LYS A 23 4.09 6.63 31.15
C LYS A 23 4.33 7.63 30.03
N ILE A 24 5.12 8.68 30.29
CA ILE A 24 5.49 9.66 29.27
C ILE A 24 6.37 9.03 28.20
N ASP A 25 7.35 8.23 28.57
CA ASP A 25 8.28 7.61 27.63
C ASP A 25 7.54 6.55 26.79
N ASN A 26 6.71 5.70 27.40
CA ASN A 26 5.84 4.77 26.68
C ASN A 26 4.92 5.50 25.68
N PHE A 27 4.34 6.63 26.08
CA PHE A 27 3.51 7.43 25.18
C PHE A 27 4.30 7.96 23.99
N VAL A 28 5.50 8.49 24.24
CA VAL A 28 6.38 9.02 23.17
C VAL A 28 6.80 7.91 22.21
N ASP A 29 7.12 6.72 22.73
CA ASP A 29 7.53 5.57 21.93
C ASP A 29 6.36 4.95 21.12
N THR A 30 5.12 5.13 21.59
CA THR A 30 3.92 4.69 20.88
C THR A 30 3.53 5.63 19.74
N MET A 31 3.93 6.91 19.78
CA MET A 31 3.52 7.89 18.74
C MET A 31 3.90 7.47 17.31
N PRO A 32 5.12 6.98 17.02
CA PRO A 32 5.46 6.52 15.68
C PRO A 32 4.60 5.34 15.21
N ILE A 33 4.20 4.45 16.13
CA ILE A 33 3.32 3.31 15.81
C ILE A 33 1.92 3.82 15.44
N LEU A 34 1.39 4.77 16.20
CA LEU A 34 0.09 5.39 15.90
C LEU A 34 0.09 6.10 14.56
N ASP A 35 1.16 6.82 14.25
CA ASP A 35 1.32 7.50 12.96
C ASP A 35 1.33 6.48 11.81
N ALA A 36 2.08 5.39 11.94
CA ALA A 36 2.13 4.32 10.96
C ALA A 36 0.76 3.64 10.78
N LEU A 37 0.04 3.37 11.87
CA LEU A 37 -1.29 2.73 11.85
C LEU A 37 -2.39 3.67 11.32
N SER A 38 -2.24 4.98 11.44
CA SER A 38 -3.20 5.97 10.92
C SER A 38 -3.16 6.11 9.40
N ASN A 39 -2.17 5.50 8.75
CA ASN A 39 -2.02 5.56 7.30
C ASN A 39 -3.22 4.90 6.60
N PRO A 40 -3.88 5.56 5.63
CA PRO A 40 -5.03 5.00 4.91
C PRO A 40 -4.70 3.75 4.08
N ALA A 41 -3.42 3.46 3.85
CA ALA A 41 -2.98 2.23 3.22
C ALA A 41 -3.18 0.99 4.09
N VAL A 42 -3.28 1.16 5.43
CA VAL A 42 -3.51 0.08 6.38
C VAL A 42 -4.96 -0.38 6.29
N GLN A 43 -5.18 -1.52 5.64
CA GLN A 43 -6.49 -2.12 5.41
C GLN A 43 -6.85 -3.16 6.49
N PRO A 44 -8.11 -3.63 6.56
CA PRO A 44 -8.53 -4.64 7.55
C PRO A 44 -7.71 -5.92 7.57
N CYS A 45 -7.10 -6.31 6.45
CA CYS A 45 -6.22 -7.48 6.37
C CYS A 45 -4.90 -7.28 7.15
N HIS A 46 -4.35 -6.06 7.14
CA HIS A 46 -3.14 -5.73 7.90
C HIS A 46 -3.44 -5.67 9.40
N TRP A 47 -4.60 -5.16 9.77
CA TRP A 47 -5.08 -5.21 11.14
C TRP A 47 -5.23 -6.64 11.68
N LYS A 48 -5.72 -7.57 10.85
CA LYS A 48 -5.76 -9.00 11.24
C LYS A 48 -4.37 -9.55 11.53
N GLN A 49 -3.36 -9.21 10.73
CA GLN A 49 -1.97 -9.61 10.99
C GLN A 49 -1.45 -9.03 12.31
N ILE A 50 -1.80 -7.77 12.61
CA ILE A 50 -1.42 -7.14 13.89
C ILE A 50 -2.10 -7.82 15.06
N ILE A 51 -3.39 -8.16 14.94
CA ILE A 51 -4.14 -8.90 15.96
C ILE A 51 -3.54 -10.29 16.18
N GLU A 52 -3.20 -11.00 15.11
CA GLU A 52 -2.54 -12.31 15.19
C GLU A 52 -1.16 -12.21 15.85
N LEU A 53 -0.41 -11.16 15.57
CA LEU A 53 0.92 -10.91 16.13
C LEU A 53 0.85 -10.61 17.63
N THR A 54 -0.09 -9.78 18.05
CA THR A 54 -0.23 -9.34 19.45
C THR A 54 -1.04 -10.30 20.30
N GLY A 55 -1.85 -11.16 19.67
CA GLY A 55 -2.80 -12.05 20.35
C GLY A 55 -3.94 -11.31 21.07
N CYS A 56 -4.09 -10.01 20.85
CA CYS A 56 -5.12 -9.17 21.46
C CYS A 56 -6.22 -8.86 20.44
N GLU A 57 -7.47 -9.06 20.81
CA GLU A 57 -8.62 -8.61 20.01
C GLU A 57 -8.68 -7.08 20.04
N LEU A 58 -8.31 -6.46 18.93
CA LEU A 58 -8.45 -5.02 18.72
C LEU A 58 -9.74 -4.76 17.95
N ASP A 59 -10.68 -4.09 18.59
CA ASP A 59 -11.85 -3.58 17.90
C ASP A 59 -11.44 -2.33 17.08
N ILE A 60 -11.42 -2.51 15.77
CA ILE A 60 -10.92 -1.50 14.81
C ILE A 60 -12.02 -0.49 14.44
N ASP A 61 -13.20 -0.63 15.03
CA ASP A 61 -14.29 0.31 14.75
C ASP A 61 -13.88 1.72 15.20
N LYS A 62 -13.97 2.66 14.26
CA LYS A 62 -13.52 4.06 14.46
C LYS A 62 -14.16 4.75 15.66
N ASP A 63 -15.35 4.31 16.04
CA ASP A 63 -16.10 4.90 17.15
C ASP A 63 -15.68 4.31 18.51
N VAL A 64 -15.09 3.12 18.51
CA VAL A 64 -14.72 2.38 19.73
C VAL A 64 -13.19 2.39 19.95
N PHE A 65 -12.40 2.45 18.89
CA PHE A 65 -10.94 2.39 18.98
C PHE A 65 -10.37 3.59 19.74
N ARG A 66 -9.67 3.32 20.81
CA ARG A 66 -9.07 4.33 21.69
C ARG A 66 -7.60 4.04 21.92
N LEU A 67 -6.86 5.10 22.23
CA LEU A 67 -5.43 5.02 22.53
C LEU A 67 -5.11 4.00 23.64
N GLY A 68 -6.00 3.83 24.61
CA GLY A 68 -5.86 2.82 25.67
C GLY A 68 -5.71 1.42 25.09
N HIS A 69 -6.49 1.06 24.08
CA HIS A 69 -6.43 -0.26 23.45
C HIS A 69 -5.06 -0.55 22.81
N VAL A 70 -4.37 0.49 22.32
CA VAL A 70 -3.01 0.37 21.76
C VAL A 70 -1.99 0.04 22.84
N PHE A 71 -2.14 0.64 24.04
CA PHE A 71 -1.26 0.34 25.18
C PHE A 71 -1.54 -1.06 25.76
N ASP A 72 -2.84 -1.41 25.90
CA ASP A 72 -3.27 -2.68 26.47
C ASP A 72 -2.90 -3.86 25.57
N ALA A 73 -2.83 -3.65 24.25
CA ALA A 73 -2.43 -4.65 23.27
C ALA A 73 -0.91 -4.91 23.20
N GLY A 74 -0.08 -4.23 23.97
CA GLY A 74 1.37 -4.44 23.98
C GLY A 74 2.07 -4.16 22.65
N LEU A 75 1.51 -3.27 21.82
CA LEU A 75 2.08 -2.95 20.49
C LEU A 75 3.52 -2.43 20.55
N LEU A 76 3.96 -1.90 21.69
CA LEU A 76 5.33 -1.47 21.90
C LEU A 76 6.34 -2.62 21.85
N ASP A 77 5.94 -3.81 22.35
CA ASP A 77 6.80 -4.99 22.37
C ASP A 77 7.01 -5.55 20.94
N HIS A 78 6.08 -5.25 20.02
CA HIS A 78 6.07 -5.67 18.62
C HIS A 78 6.28 -4.50 17.64
N LYS A 79 6.94 -3.43 18.09
CA LYS A 79 7.09 -2.18 17.34
C LYS A 79 7.63 -2.38 15.93
N ASP A 80 8.68 -3.17 15.79
CA ASP A 80 9.36 -3.38 14.51
C ASP A 80 8.48 -4.19 13.55
N ASP A 81 7.81 -5.23 14.05
CA ASP A 81 6.90 -6.06 13.26
C ASP A 81 5.67 -5.26 12.79
N VAL A 82 5.10 -4.43 13.66
CA VAL A 82 3.97 -3.53 13.30
C VAL A 82 4.41 -2.52 12.24
N HIS A 83 5.63 -1.98 12.37
CA HIS A 83 6.17 -1.06 11.38
C HIS A 83 6.37 -1.75 10.02
N ASP A 84 6.85 -2.98 10.02
CA ASP A 84 7.02 -3.79 8.80
C ASP A 84 5.68 -4.08 8.12
N ILE A 85 4.63 -4.41 8.89
CA ILE A 85 3.27 -4.59 8.35
C ILE A 85 2.75 -3.28 7.74
N CYS A 86 2.94 -2.15 8.40
CA CYS A 86 2.53 -0.84 7.88
C CYS A 86 3.31 -0.44 6.61
N ASN A 87 4.61 -0.74 6.56
CA ASN A 87 5.41 -0.55 5.36
C ASN A 87 4.94 -1.43 4.21
N ALA A 88 4.65 -2.71 4.47
CA ALA A 88 4.08 -3.62 3.47
C ALA A 88 2.76 -3.06 2.93
N ALA A 89 1.86 -2.58 3.80
CA ALA A 89 0.60 -1.96 3.41
C ALA A 89 0.80 -0.76 2.46
N GLN A 90 1.78 0.10 2.74
CA GLN A 90 2.11 1.24 1.88
C GLN A 90 2.63 0.80 0.51
N GLN A 91 3.48 -0.23 0.45
CA GLN A 91 3.97 -0.75 -0.82
C GLN A 91 2.85 -1.43 -1.63
N GLU A 92 2.00 -2.20 -0.98
CA GLU A 92 0.81 -2.79 -1.58
C GLU A 92 -0.13 -1.73 -2.17
N ALA A 93 -0.35 -0.63 -1.46
CA ALA A 93 -1.17 0.48 -1.94
C ALA A 93 -0.58 1.14 -3.20
N LYS A 94 0.75 1.27 -3.28
CA LYS A 94 1.44 1.78 -4.47
C LYS A 94 1.29 0.84 -5.66
N ILE A 95 1.40 -0.47 -5.44
CA ILE A 95 1.19 -1.50 -6.47
C ILE A 95 -0.24 -1.41 -7.00
N LEU A 96 -1.23 -1.35 -6.11
CA LEU A 96 -2.64 -1.23 -6.48
C LEU A 96 -2.92 0.06 -7.25
N ALA A 97 -2.35 1.18 -6.84
CA ALA A 97 -2.50 2.45 -7.53
C ALA A 97 -1.96 2.38 -8.96
N LYS A 98 -0.77 1.80 -9.15
CA LYS A 98 -0.15 1.63 -10.46
C LYS A 98 -0.94 0.67 -11.36
N LEU A 99 -1.47 -0.41 -10.78
CA LEU A 99 -2.33 -1.35 -11.51
C LEU A 99 -3.62 -0.68 -11.99
N LYS A 100 -4.26 0.13 -11.14
CA LYS A 100 -5.46 0.90 -11.52
C LYS A 100 -5.18 1.99 -12.57
N GLU A 101 -4.01 2.61 -12.52
CA GLU A 101 -3.58 3.56 -13.55
C GLU A 101 -3.51 2.87 -14.93
N ILE A 102 -2.82 1.73 -15.00
CA ILE A 102 -2.74 0.92 -16.23
C ILE A 102 -4.14 0.49 -16.68
N GLU A 103 -4.98 0.03 -15.77
CA GLU A 103 -6.35 -0.36 -16.09
C GLU A 103 -7.16 0.80 -16.67
N ALA A 104 -7.07 1.99 -16.10
CA ALA A 104 -7.77 3.18 -16.56
C ALA A 104 -7.28 3.62 -17.97
N ASP A 105 -5.96 3.59 -18.20
CA ASP A 105 -5.38 3.93 -19.48
C ASP A 105 -5.88 2.99 -20.58
N TRP A 106 -5.92 1.68 -20.30
CA TRP A 106 -6.40 0.68 -21.27
C TRP A 106 -7.91 0.63 -21.44
N GLN A 107 -8.70 1.20 -20.53
CA GLN A 107 -10.15 1.36 -20.70
C GLN A 107 -10.50 2.46 -21.69
N THR A 108 -9.62 3.45 -21.87
CA THR A 108 -9.84 4.61 -22.74
C THR A 108 -9.12 4.51 -24.08
N THR A 109 -8.21 3.54 -24.23
CA THR A 109 -7.44 3.35 -25.47
C THR A 109 -8.30 2.67 -26.55
N GLU A 110 -8.46 3.32 -27.69
CA GLU A 110 -9.23 2.84 -28.83
C GLU A 110 -8.36 2.74 -30.08
N PHE A 111 -8.60 1.71 -30.90
CA PHE A 111 -7.98 1.59 -32.20
C PHE A 111 -8.72 2.42 -33.24
N THR A 112 -7.98 3.11 -34.07
CA THR A 112 -8.52 3.88 -35.20
C THR A 112 -8.31 3.14 -36.51
N PHE A 113 -9.32 3.21 -37.36
CA PHE A 113 -9.34 2.49 -38.62
C PHE A 113 -9.37 3.50 -39.80
N ALA A 114 -8.83 3.07 -40.92
CA ALA A 114 -8.86 3.79 -42.19
C ALA A 114 -9.63 2.99 -43.23
N PRO A 115 -10.30 3.65 -44.17
CA PRO A 115 -10.98 2.98 -45.26
C PRO A 115 -9.98 2.34 -46.23
N PHE A 116 -10.30 1.19 -46.78
CA PHE A 116 -9.53 0.52 -47.80
C PHE A 116 -10.37 0.23 -49.05
N LYS A 117 -10.04 0.90 -50.14
CA LYS A 117 -10.79 0.86 -51.40
C LYS A 117 -12.26 1.21 -51.18
N ASP A 118 -13.17 0.31 -51.54
CA ASP A 118 -14.62 0.50 -51.40
C ASP A 118 -15.17 0.05 -50.05
N MET A 119 -14.31 -0.50 -49.15
CA MET A 119 -14.68 -0.92 -47.78
C MET A 119 -14.35 0.16 -46.77
N LYS A 120 -15.28 0.44 -45.88
CA LYS A 120 -15.09 1.43 -44.80
C LYS A 120 -14.37 0.81 -43.63
N ASP A 121 -13.43 1.54 -43.06
CA ASP A 121 -12.83 1.30 -41.72
C ASP A 121 -12.27 -0.10 -41.49
N VAL A 122 -11.48 -0.65 -42.44
CA VAL A 122 -10.98 -2.03 -42.39
C VAL A 122 -9.50 -2.12 -42.03
N LEU A 123 -8.73 -1.05 -42.21
CA LEU A 123 -7.28 -1.05 -41.93
C LEU A 123 -6.99 -0.25 -40.69
N LEU A 124 -6.16 -0.81 -39.80
CA LEU A 124 -5.55 -0.07 -38.68
C LEU A 124 -4.65 1.07 -39.25
N LYS A 125 -4.78 2.23 -38.66
CA LYS A 125 -3.88 3.36 -39.01
C LYS A 125 -2.51 3.11 -38.40
N GLY A 126 -1.50 2.93 -39.26
CA GLY A 126 -0.16 2.48 -38.85
C GLY A 126 0.52 3.34 -37.79
N ALA A 127 0.45 4.69 -37.92
CA ALA A 127 1.09 5.59 -36.96
C ALA A 127 0.46 5.47 -35.55
N GLU A 128 -0.87 5.54 -35.45
CA GLU A 128 -1.62 5.47 -34.22
C GLU A 128 -1.51 4.04 -33.59
N THR A 129 -1.48 3.01 -34.43
CA THR A 129 -1.27 1.62 -33.98
C THR A 129 0.13 1.45 -33.38
N ASN A 130 1.17 2.04 -33.97
CA ASN A 130 2.53 1.97 -33.43
C ASN A 130 2.65 2.69 -32.07
N GLU A 131 1.93 3.79 -31.86
CA GLU A 131 1.86 4.45 -30.54
C GLU A 131 1.23 3.51 -29.50
N ILE A 132 0.14 2.81 -29.85
CA ILE A 132 -0.51 1.84 -28.96
C ILE A 132 0.44 0.67 -28.67
N VAL A 133 1.17 0.15 -29.66
CA VAL A 133 2.15 -0.93 -29.43
C VAL A 133 3.24 -0.48 -28.46
N THR A 134 3.77 0.73 -28.62
CA THR A 134 4.76 1.30 -27.69
C THR A 134 4.17 1.41 -26.27
N GLN A 135 2.95 1.86 -26.14
CA GLN A 135 2.26 1.96 -24.86
C GLN A 135 2.02 0.58 -24.21
N ILE A 136 1.76 -0.46 -25.02
CA ILE A 136 1.69 -1.86 -24.54
C ILE A 136 3.06 -2.27 -23.97
N GLU A 137 4.15 -2.04 -24.70
CA GLU A 137 5.49 -2.40 -24.28
C GLU A 137 5.87 -1.71 -22.97
N ASP A 138 5.62 -0.41 -22.84
CA ASP A 138 5.85 0.35 -21.61
C ASP A 138 5.03 -0.21 -20.44
N SER A 139 3.76 -0.51 -20.66
CA SER A 139 2.88 -1.09 -19.65
C SER A 139 3.36 -2.48 -19.21
N VAL A 140 3.84 -3.32 -20.13
CA VAL A 140 4.39 -4.65 -19.83
C VAL A 140 5.67 -4.52 -19.00
N VAL A 141 6.54 -3.55 -19.28
CA VAL A 141 7.75 -3.29 -18.47
C VAL A 141 7.36 -2.90 -17.03
N VAL A 142 6.39 -2.01 -16.87
CA VAL A 142 5.90 -1.62 -15.55
C VAL A 142 5.30 -2.82 -14.82
N LEU A 143 4.43 -3.60 -15.45
CA LEU A 143 3.81 -4.79 -14.86
C LEU A 143 4.86 -5.84 -14.48
N SER A 144 5.90 -6.03 -15.29
CA SER A 144 7.01 -6.94 -14.98
C SER A 144 7.77 -6.49 -13.73
N SER A 145 7.99 -5.19 -13.58
CA SER A 145 8.58 -4.61 -12.38
C SER A 145 7.70 -4.82 -11.14
N LEU A 146 6.37 -4.64 -11.27
CA LEU A 146 5.43 -4.91 -10.20
C LEU A 146 5.40 -6.40 -9.83
N ASN A 147 5.43 -7.30 -10.81
CA ASN A 147 5.44 -8.76 -10.58
C ASN A 147 6.67 -9.23 -9.82
N SER A 148 7.80 -8.56 -10.01
CA SER A 148 9.07 -8.86 -9.32
C SER A 148 9.13 -8.28 -7.90
N ASN A 149 8.16 -7.45 -7.51
CA ASN A 149 8.15 -6.82 -6.20
C ASN A 149 7.72 -7.83 -5.12
N ARG A 150 8.44 -7.88 -3.99
CA ARG A 150 8.14 -8.79 -2.87
C ARG A 150 6.75 -8.59 -2.26
N PHE A 151 6.16 -7.41 -2.41
CA PHE A 151 4.85 -7.06 -1.87
C PHE A 151 3.69 -7.29 -2.86
N VAL A 152 3.94 -7.87 -4.03
CA VAL A 152 2.90 -8.09 -5.04
C VAL A 152 1.89 -9.18 -4.65
N GLY A 153 2.20 -10.01 -3.64
CA GLY A 153 1.52 -11.26 -3.29
C GLY A 153 0.01 -11.29 -3.56
N ARG A 154 -0.73 -10.33 -3.01
CA ARG A 154 -2.19 -10.24 -3.16
C ARG A 154 -2.65 -9.89 -4.58
N PHE A 155 -1.86 -9.11 -5.31
CA PHE A 155 -2.18 -8.57 -6.63
C PHE A 155 -1.49 -9.35 -7.76
N LYS A 156 -0.73 -10.40 -7.42
CA LYS A 156 0.06 -11.17 -8.38
C LYS A 156 -0.78 -11.69 -9.53
N LYS A 157 -1.96 -12.25 -9.23
CA LYS A 157 -2.87 -12.80 -10.25
C LYS A 157 -3.38 -11.71 -11.21
N ASP A 158 -3.68 -10.53 -10.68
CA ASP A 158 -4.18 -9.42 -11.49
C ASP A 158 -3.07 -8.84 -12.38
N VAL A 159 -1.85 -8.71 -11.84
CA VAL A 159 -0.67 -8.30 -12.60
C VAL A 159 -0.36 -9.29 -13.73
N GLU A 160 -0.34 -10.59 -13.45
CA GLU A 160 -0.10 -11.63 -14.44
C GLU A 160 -1.20 -11.67 -15.51
N LEU A 161 -2.46 -11.45 -15.12
CA LEU A 161 -3.58 -11.37 -16.05
C LEU A 161 -3.43 -10.20 -17.02
N TRP A 162 -3.08 -9.01 -16.51
CA TRP A 162 -2.84 -7.83 -17.33
C TRP A 162 -1.63 -8.01 -18.24
N MET A 163 -0.52 -8.56 -17.74
CA MET A 163 0.64 -8.89 -18.58
C MET A 163 0.25 -9.80 -19.73
N LYS A 164 -0.51 -10.87 -19.46
CA LYS A 164 -0.96 -11.80 -20.47
C LYS A 164 -1.87 -11.12 -21.51
N LYS A 165 -2.83 -10.32 -21.06
CA LYS A 165 -3.73 -9.58 -21.98
C LYS A 165 -2.93 -8.70 -22.93
N LEU A 166 -2.04 -7.85 -22.40
CA LEU A 166 -1.25 -6.91 -23.18
C LEU A 166 -0.28 -7.61 -24.14
N THR A 167 0.42 -8.64 -23.67
CA THR A 167 1.33 -9.42 -24.52
C THR A 167 0.59 -10.11 -25.66
N THR A 168 -0.59 -10.68 -25.37
CA THR A 168 -1.42 -11.31 -26.41
C THR A 168 -1.92 -10.28 -27.41
N SER A 169 -2.36 -9.11 -26.96
CA SER A 169 -2.80 -8.01 -27.82
C SER A 169 -1.66 -7.53 -28.74
N SER A 170 -0.47 -7.37 -28.19
CA SER A 170 0.73 -7.00 -29.00
C SER A 170 1.05 -8.02 -30.08
N SER A 171 0.99 -9.32 -29.74
CA SER A 171 1.20 -10.40 -30.72
C SER A 171 0.20 -10.33 -31.87
N VAL A 172 -1.09 -10.18 -31.56
CA VAL A 172 -2.16 -10.13 -32.58
C VAL A 172 -2.07 -8.90 -33.47
N ILE A 173 -1.61 -7.75 -32.95
CA ILE A 173 -1.43 -6.53 -33.72
C ILE A 173 -0.24 -6.65 -34.68
N SER A 174 0.77 -7.44 -34.32
CA SER A 174 2.01 -7.61 -35.09
C SER A 174 1.91 -8.67 -36.20
N GLU A 175 0.84 -9.50 -36.22
CA GLU A 175 0.51 -10.47 -37.27
C GLU A 175 -0.25 -9.77 -38.43
#